data_1b3dfb42d9a628d562bddb15307f73c8
#
_entry.id   1b3dfb42d9a628d562bddb15307f73c8
#
_cell.length_a   1.000
_cell.length_b   1.000
_cell.length_c   1.000
_cell.angle_alpha   90.00
_cell.angle_beta   90.00
_cell.angle_gamma   90.00
#
_symmetry.space_group_name_H-M   'P 1'
#
loop_
_entity.id
_entity.type
_entity.pdbx_description
1 polymer ?
#
loop_
_entity_poly.entity_id
_entity_poly.type
_entity_poly.pdbx_seq_one_letter_code
_entity_poly.pdbx_strand_id
1 'polypeptide(L)'
;MTIAAGSKRSESLELDINPGGTVGTTYAVAISATAGNGVEVSSNTQSYIYLVENLGVTPDPATKGDIKNLVYVEVNNESPLNAGEYMVDGVPFFDIVSIFAANINLDSDGRPYIFCNDQVSFVLANADKIIRPLQQKGIKVHLSILGNHDDAGMRSLNEKGAKAFAKELKAYIDIYGLDGFDFDDEYSSYAEGNYKGTSGSVVSSESECTPENYKKLLEECRKIMPKEEDVTFGIYWYTADDHPIGSGLENLIDYSVYGTYGAFRDYYGQDIPKEIQAPYAITLVSEDGGNLNKISVNDTHLDNVVNGGYKYFAFYNLGSSRMYESYFDKVAAKLWNKNVSWTGNYYTRTDLTAKKGSVPGYEFYLGEWTVTPGAALYVYHENDVPKWWDWTNAEAFDITITEDVQGKSYKVYGWDGKDITGTYPFIMNYDDRGIALCPSPQVIGTADGTIYAMSRATYSGAAWAAMAASDDAFVLETSMSGGAVYMYDSGKRYGFSLFTKDGDTYNAVEELKNPHSSGMYTLVKK
;
A
#
# COMPACT_ATOMS: atom_id res chain seq x y z
N MET A 1 45.37 -1.19 13.03
CA MET A 1 44.74 0.08 13.49
C MET A 1 45.50 0.61 14.67
N THR A 2 45.65 1.90 14.78
CA THR A 2 46.32 2.57 15.91
C THR A 2 45.36 3.61 16.50
N ILE A 3 45.22 3.61 17.82
CA ILE A 3 44.50 4.67 18.53
C ILE A 3 45.56 5.66 18.98
N ALA A 4 45.49 6.89 18.48
CA ALA A 4 46.44 7.94 18.86
C ALA A 4 46.35 8.24 20.37
N ALA A 5 47.46 8.65 20.98
CA ALA A 5 47.50 9.01 22.40
C ALA A 5 46.48 10.12 22.71
N GLY A 6 45.62 9.91 23.70
CA GLY A 6 44.54 10.81 24.05
C GLY A 6 43.25 10.67 23.22
N SER A 7 43.26 9.83 22.18
CA SER A 7 42.05 9.49 21.41
C SER A 7 41.30 8.32 22.05
N LYS A 8 39.97 8.30 21.88
CA LYS A 8 39.10 7.18 22.27
C LYS A 8 38.68 6.31 21.09
N ARG A 9 39.11 6.66 19.88
CA ARG A 9 38.73 5.96 18.64
C ARG A 9 39.94 5.85 17.70
N SER A 10 40.01 4.75 16.96
CA SER A 10 40.88 4.63 15.80
C SER A 10 40.26 5.27 14.56
N GLU A 11 40.98 5.33 13.49
CA GLU A 11 40.41 5.49 12.15
C GLU A 11 39.49 4.29 11.83
N SER A 12 38.54 4.49 10.93
CA SER A 12 37.68 3.42 10.42
C SER A 12 38.52 2.35 9.68
N LEU A 13 38.13 1.10 9.85
CA LEU A 13 38.62 0.02 9.01
C LEU A 13 37.67 -0.11 7.82
N GLU A 14 38.21 0.02 6.61
CA GLU A 14 37.45 -0.26 5.40
C GLU A 14 37.60 -1.73 5.02
N LEU A 15 36.54 -2.38 4.66
CA LEU A 15 36.48 -3.73 4.18
C LEU A 15 36.04 -3.73 2.71
N ASP A 16 36.97 -3.92 1.80
CA ASP A 16 36.66 -4.08 0.38
C ASP A 16 36.15 -5.51 0.13
N ILE A 17 34.92 -5.58 -0.41
CA ILE A 17 34.32 -6.86 -0.75
C ILE A 17 34.44 -7.09 -2.26
N ASN A 18 35.16 -8.18 -2.63
CA ASN A 18 35.25 -8.61 -4.03
C ASN A 18 33.89 -9.23 -4.45
N PRO A 19 33.25 -8.72 -5.53
CA PRO A 19 31.91 -9.18 -5.96
C PRO A 19 31.89 -10.56 -6.63
N GLY A 20 32.96 -11.35 -6.50
CA GLY A 20 33.10 -12.67 -7.14
C GLY A 20 32.31 -13.83 -6.52
N GLY A 21 31.46 -13.58 -5.53
CA GLY A 21 30.63 -14.62 -4.90
C GLY A 21 29.51 -15.16 -5.80
N THR A 22 29.04 -16.36 -5.54
CA THR A 22 27.91 -16.96 -6.25
C THR A 22 26.61 -16.17 -5.91
N VAL A 23 25.86 -15.81 -6.93
CA VAL A 23 24.58 -15.10 -6.78
C VAL A 23 23.63 -15.90 -5.88
N GLY A 24 22.99 -15.23 -4.91
CA GLY A 24 22.07 -15.83 -3.95
C GLY A 24 22.75 -16.62 -2.83
N THR A 25 24.06 -16.54 -2.72
CA THR A 25 24.81 -17.20 -1.64
C THR A 25 25.26 -16.18 -0.61
N THR A 26 24.90 -16.41 0.66
CA THR A 26 25.37 -15.60 1.78
C THR A 26 26.72 -16.09 2.28
N TYR A 27 27.69 -15.21 2.35
CA TYR A 27 29.02 -15.44 2.87
C TYR A 27 29.17 -14.78 4.25
N ALA A 28 29.77 -15.49 5.19
CA ALA A 28 30.11 -14.92 6.49
C ALA A 28 31.58 -14.44 6.50
N VAL A 29 31.77 -13.15 6.72
CA VAL A 29 33.10 -12.55 6.89
C VAL A 29 33.33 -12.26 8.37
N ALA A 30 34.12 -13.10 9.03
CA ALA A 30 34.42 -12.95 10.44
C ALA A 30 35.65 -12.05 10.62
N ILE A 31 35.51 -11.00 11.42
CA ILE A 31 36.60 -10.10 11.81
C ILE A 31 36.75 -10.20 13.32
N SER A 32 37.95 -10.48 13.79
CA SER A 32 38.29 -10.49 15.22
C SER A 32 39.37 -9.48 15.54
N ALA A 33 39.27 -8.83 16.68
CA ALA A 33 40.29 -7.92 17.19
C ALA A 33 41.13 -8.59 18.25
N THR A 34 42.43 -8.43 18.14
CA THR A 34 43.37 -8.78 19.21
C THR A 34 44.12 -7.53 19.62
N ALA A 35 44.41 -7.41 20.90
CA ALA A 35 45.18 -6.31 21.42
C ALA A 35 46.51 -6.83 21.98
N GLY A 36 47.55 -5.98 21.96
CA GLY A 36 48.85 -6.21 22.58
C GLY A 36 49.15 -5.21 23.70
N ASN A 37 50.30 -5.33 24.33
CA ASN A 37 50.85 -4.37 25.30
C ASN A 37 49.96 -4.14 26.56
N GLY A 38 49.34 -5.19 27.09
CA GLY A 38 48.54 -5.11 28.29
C GLY A 38 47.16 -4.49 28.13
N VAL A 39 46.67 -4.32 26.90
CA VAL A 39 45.30 -3.91 26.62
C VAL A 39 44.44 -5.17 26.42
N GLU A 40 43.31 -5.22 27.09
CA GLU A 40 42.32 -6.29 26.91
C GLU A 40 41.21 -5.84 25.94
N VAL A 41 40.82 -6.72 25.04
CA VAL A 41 39.64 -6.52 24.18
C VAL A 41 38.43 -7.10 24.88
N SER A 42 37.35 -6.32 24.97
CA SER A 42 36.09 -6.79 25.55
C SER A 42 35.58 -8.03 24.82
N SER A 43 35.23 -9.08 25.55
CA SER A 43 34.69 -10.31 24.97
C SER A 43 33.40 -10.09 24.14
N ASN A 44 32.63 -9.06 24.48
CA ASN A 44 31.37 -8.73 23.81
C ASN A 44 31.58 -8.02 22.45
N THR A 45 32.80 -7.47 22.22
CA THR A 45 33.12 -6.70 21.00
C THR A 45 34.41 -7.21 20.31
N GLN A 46 34.85 -8.40 20.69
CA GLN A 46 36.08 -8.99 20.17
C GLN A 46 35.95 -9.49 18.72
N SER A 47 34.76 -9.86 18.32
CA SER A 47 34.49 -10.43 16.99
C SER A 47 33.24 -9.84 16.38
N TYR A 48 33.29 -9.58 15.08
CA TYR A 48 32.18 -9.14 14.26
C TYR A 48 32.03 -10.10 13.09
N ILE A 49 30.81 -10.40 12.71
CA ILE A 49 30.50 -11.20 11.54
C ILE A 49 29.67 -10.33 10.60
N TYR A 50 30.21 -10.09 9.39
CA TYR A 50 29.45 -9.49 8.31
C TYR A 50 28.87 -10.62 7.47
N LEU A 51 27.58 -10.56 7.21
CA LEU A 51 26.92 -11.41 6.23
C LEU A 51 26.88 -10.67 4.90
N VAL A 52 27.48 -11.25 3.88
CA VAL A 52 27.63 -10.66 2.55
C VAL A 52 26.96 -11.57 1.55
N GLU A 53 26.02 -11.06 0.80
CA GLU A 53 25.35 -11.80 -0.27
C GLU A 53 25.57 -11.09 -1.61
N ASN A 54 25.91 -11.88 -2.64
CA ASN A 54 25.94 -11.37 -4.01
C ASN A 54 24.51 -11.45 -4.58
N LEU A 55 23.88 -10.31 -4.74
CA LEU A 55 22.51 -10.20 -5.25
C LEU A 55 22.41 -10.34 -6.78
N GLY A 56 23.55 -10.43 -7.48
CA GLY A 56 23.58 -10.44 -8.94
C GLY A 56 23.33 -9.06 -9.54
N VAL A 57 22.81 -9.05 -10.76
CA VAL A 57 22.42 -7.80 -11.42
C VAL A 57 21.00 -7.46 -11.00
N THR A 58 20.86 -6.36 -10.28
CA THR A 58 19.56 -5.81 -9.91
C THR A 58 18.91 -5.19 -11.15
N PRO A 59 17.63 -5.50 -11.45
CA PRO A 59 16.92 -4.82 -12.53
C PRO A 59 16.89 -3.31 -12.28
N ASP A 60 16.99 -2.53 -13.35
CA ASP A 60 16.84 -1.07 -13.26
C ASP A 60 15.36 -0.69 -13.35
N PRO A 61 14.71 -0.25 -12.26
CA PRO A 61 13.30 0.12 -12.26
C PRO A 61 12.98 1.27 -13.22
N ALA A 62 13.95 2.13 -13.54
CA ALA A 62 13.75 3.25 -14.47
C ALA A 62 13.40 2.81 -15.90
N THR A 63 13.62 1.53 -16.24
CA THR A 63 13.23 0.97 -17.55
C THR A 63 11.72 0.95 -17.79
N LYS A 64 10.89 1.01 -16.73
CA LYS A 64 9.44 1.14 -16.89
C LYS A 64 8.99 2.56 -17.20
N GLY A 65 9.73 3.57 -16.73
CA GLY A 65 9.45 5.01 -16.92
C GLY A 65 9.98 5.86 -15.78
N ASP A 66 9.82 7.16 -15.90
CA ASP A 66 10.41 8.15 -14.99
C ASP A 66 9.64 8.34 -13.68
N ILE A 67 8.34 7.99 -13.64
CA ILE A 67 7.51 8.14 -12.45
C ILE A 67 7.72 6.92 -11.56
N LYS A 68 8.06 7.13 -10.31
CA LYS A 68 8.29 6.09 -9.31
C LYS A 68 7.01 5.82 -8.52
N ASN A 69 6.71 4.55 -8.33
CA ASN A 69 5.63 4.11 -7.45
C ASN A 69 6.20 3.71 -6.09
N LEU A 70 5.64 4.27 -5.03
CA LEU A 70 5.93 3.83 -3.68
C LEU A 70 4.68 3.24 -3.02
N VAL A 71 4.88 2.34 -2.06
CA VAL A 71 3.78 1.75 -1.31
C VAL A 71 4.12 1.61 0.17
N TYR A 72 3.17 2.05 1.01
CA TYR A 72 3.17 1.79 2.44
C TYR A 72 2.47 0.46 2.71
N VAL A 73 3.14 -0.42 3.44
CA VAL A 73 2.59 -1.73 3.81
C VAL A 73 2.36 -1.76 5.31
N GLU A 74 1.10 -1.91 5.71
CA GLU A 74 0.70 -2.09 7.12
C GLU A 74 1.11 -3.48 7.60
N VAL A 75 2.34 -3.59 8.11
CA VAL A 75 2.93 -4.89 8.48
C VAL A 75 2.29 -5.56 9.69
N ASN A 76 1.40 -4.85 10.39
CA ASN A 76 0.56 -5.47 11.41
C ASN A 76 -0.38 -6.52 10.81
N ASN A 77 -0.74 -6.39 9.53
CA ASN A 77 -1.70 -7.23 8.85
C ASN A 77 -1.13 -7.92 7.60
N GLU A 78 -0.16 -7.30 6.91
CA GLU A 78 0.24 -7.66 5.56
C GLU A 78 1.75 -7.92 5.44
N SER A 79 2.15 -8.58 4.37
CA SER A 79 3.56 -8.84 4.06
C SER A 79 4.10 -7.86 3.03
N PRO A 80 5.22 -7.17 3.28
CA PRO A 80 5.83 -6.29 2.30
C PRO A 80 6.34 -7.04 1.05
N LEU A 81 6.55 -8.35 1.13
CA LEU A 81 6.97 -9.17 -0.01
C LEU A 81 5.98 -9.14 -1.18
N ASN A 82 4.70 -8.87 -0.94
CA ASN A 82 3.69 -8.75 -1.99
C ASN A 82 4.01 -7.63 -2.99
N ALA A 83 4.73 -6.59 -2.60
CA ALA A 83 5.13 -5.52 -3.50
C ALA A 83 6.07 -5.99 -4.62
N GLY A 84 6.83 -7.05 -4.39
CA GLY A 84 7.70 -7.66 -5.39
C GLY A 84 7.00 -8.62 -6.35
N GLU A 85 5.67 -8.77 -6.26
CA GLU A 85 4.94 -9.76 -7.05
C GLU A 85 4.13 -9.17 -8.22
N TYR A 86 4.20 -7.85 -8.41
CA TYR A 86 3.61 -7.15 -9.55
C TYR A 86 4.71 -6.59 -10.44
N MET A 87 4.70 -6.93 -11.71
CA MET A 87 5.80 -6.68 -12.65
C MET A 87 5.34 -5.89 -13.87
N VAL A 88 6.21 -5.02 -14.38
CA VAL A 88 6.05 -4.25 -15.62
C VAL A 88 7.27 -4.52 -16.48
N ASP A 89 7.14 -5.22 -17.61
CA ASP A 89 8.25 -5.56 -18.52
C ASP A 89 9.48 -6.18 -17.82
N GLY A 90 9.25 -6.99 -16.79
CA GLY A 90 10.31 -7.70 -16.06
C GLY A 90 10.95 -6.93 -14.91
N VAL A 91 10.51 -5.69 -14.62
CA VAL A 91 10.89 -4.94 -13.42
C VAL A 91 9.69 -4.77 -12.49
N PRO A 92 9.87 -4.57 -11.17
CA PRO A 92 8.75 -4.36 -10.27
C PRO A 92 7.91 -3.13 -10.61
N PHE A 93 6.61 -3.25 -10.36
CA PHE A 93 5.69 -2.13 -10.43
C PHE A 93 6.01 -1.06 -9.37
N PHE A 94 6.41 -1.49 -8.17
CA PHE A 94 6.84 -0.59 -7.09
C PHE A 94 8.34 -0.36 -7.11
N ASP A 95 8.76 0.88 -6.84
CA ASP A 95 10.17 1.30 -6.71
C ASP A 95 10.59 1.37 -5.25
N ILE A 96 9.65 1.69 -4.36
CA ILE A 96 9.88 1.85 -2.93
C ILE A 96 8.77 1.14 -2.16
N VAL A 97 9.17 0.37 -1.15
CA VAL A 97 8.28 -0.22 -0.15
C VAL A 97 8.62 0.36 1.20
N SER A 98 7.65 0.99 1.86
CA SER A 98 7.79 1.49 3.22
C SER A 98 7.13 0.54 4.21
N ILE A 99 7.93 0.00 5.13
CA ILE A 99 7.46 -0.81 6.26
C ILE A 99 6.73 0.13 7.22
N PHE A 100 5.40 0.04 7.29
CA PHE A 100 4.56 0.92 8.08
C PHE A 100 4.08 0.20 9.34
N ALA A 101 4.41 0.65 10.58
CA ALA A 101 5.38 1.67 10.85
C ALA A 101 6.10 1.36 12.18
N ALA A 102 7.31 1.84 12.32
CA ALA A 102 7.93 2.03 13.63
C ALA A 102 7.56 3.40 14.20
N ASN A 103 7.83 3.63 15.46
CA ASN A 103 7.49 4.88 16.12
C ASN A 103 8.71 5.56 16.74
N ILE A 104 8.65 6.88 16.87
CA ILE A 104 9.60 7.63 17.69
C ILE A 104 9.06 7.78 19.10
N ASN A 105 9.85 7.40 20.10
CA ASN A 105 9.53 7.52 21.53
C ASN A 105 10.72 8.05 22.33
N LEU A 106 10.48 8.46 23.58
CA LEU A 106 11.51 8.68 24.58
C LEU A 106 11.68 7.45 25.47
N ASP A 107 12.92 7.05 25.72
CA ASP A 107 13.23 6.03 26.71
C ASP A 107 13.13 6.58 28.15
N SER A 108 13.31 5.73 29.14
CA SER A 108 13.27 6.12 30.58
C SER A 108 14.34 7.15 30.96
N ASP A 109 15.41 7.27 30.18
CA ASP A 109 16.48 8.25 30.36
C ASP A 109 16.23 9.54 29.56
N GLY A 110 15.08 9.64 28.87
CA GLY A 110 14.68 10.77 28.03
C GLY A 110 15.48 10.86 26.72
N ARG A 111 15.93 9.74 26.17
CA ARG A 111 16.60 9.68 24.86
C ARG A 111 15.60 9.29 23.78
N PRO A 112 15.62 9.92 22.60
CA PRO A 112 14.78 9.49 21.48
C PRO A 112 15.29 8.16 20.93
N TYR A 113 14.38 7.22 20.69
CA TYR A 113 14.68 5.92 20.10
C TYR A 113 13.57 5.46 19.16
N ILE A 114 13.88 4.48 18.32
CA ILE A 114 12.91 3.84 17.42
C ILE A 114 12.23 2.70 18.18
N PHE A 115 10.94 2.84 18.42
CA PHE A 115 10.11 1.77 18.97
C PHE A 115 9.55 0.94 17.82
N CYS A 116 9.83 -0.37 17.85
CA CYS A 116 9.26 -1.33 16.92
C CYS A 116 8.30 -2.26 17.67
N ASN A 117 7.07 -2.35 17.22
CA ASN A 117 6.15 -3.38 17.69
C ASN A 117 6.60 -4.78 17.22
N ASP A 118 5.90 -5.82 17.66
CA ASP A 118 6.27 -7.21 17.35
C ASP A 118 6.34 -7.48 15.83
N GLN A 119 5.50 -6.84 15.03
CA GLN A 119 5.43 -7.07 13.60
C GLN A 119 6.57 -6.38 12.84
N VAL A 120 6.85 -5.12 13.16
CA VAL A 120 8.02 -4.42 12.62
C VAL A 120 9.30 -5.15 13.03
N SER A 121 9.39 -5.57 14.30
CA SER A 121 10.51 -6.36 14.81
C SER A 121 10.68 -7.69 14.06
N PHE A 122 9.56 -8.36 13.73
CA PHE A 122 9.58 -9.59 12.92
C PHE A 122 10.16 -9.33 11.51
N VAL A 123 9.73 -8.25 10.85
CA VAL A 123 10.24 -7.89 9.52
C VAL A 123 11.74 -7.61 9.56
N LEU A 124 12.18 -6.79 10.52
CA LEU A 124 13.59 -6.44 10.68
C LEU A 124 14.47 -7.65 11.06
N ALA A 125 13.98 -8.51 11.95
CA ALA A 125 14.69 -9.74 12.35
C ALA A 125 14.81 -10.76 11.20
N ASN A 126 13.95 -10.68 10.19
CA ASN A 126 13.99 -11.51 8.98
C ASN A 126 14.42 -10.72 7.74
N ALA A 127 15.29 -9.73 7.90
CA ALA A 127 15.73 -8.85 6.81
C ALA A 127 16.29 -9.65 5.61
N ASP A 128 16.99 -10.75 5.87
CA ASP A 128 17.53 -11.67 4.86
C ASP A 128 16.44 -12.33 3.99
N LYS A 129 15.22 -12.49 4.51
CA LYS A 129 14.10 -13.17 3.85
C LYS A 129 13.00 -12.23 3.39
N ILE A 130 12.99 -10.99 3.87
CA ILE A 130 11.95 -10.01 3.55
C ILE A 130 12.56 -8.81 2.81
N ILE A 131 13.56 -8.16 3.39
CA ILE A 131 14.14 -6.93 2.84
C ILE A 131 15.01 -7.25 1.63
N ARG A 132 15.95 -8.20 1.76
CA ARG A 132 16.90 -8.55 0.69
C ARG A 132 16.21 -9.04 -0.59
N PRO A 133 15.19 -9.91 -0.56
CA PRO A 133 14.47 -10.30 -1.77
C PRO A 133 13.80 -9.15 -2.52
N LEU A 134 13.31 -8.13 -1.82
CA LEU A 134 12.77 -6.91 -2.43
C LEU A 134 13.89 -6.10 -3.09
N GLN A 135 15.00 -5.91 -2.39
CA GLN A 135 16.17 -5.19 -2.92
C GLN A 135 16.79 -5.91 -4.12
N GLN A 136 16.81 -7.25 -4.15
CA GLN A 136 17.23 -8.04 -5.31
C GLN A 136 16.38 -7.78 -6.56
N LYS A 137 15.13 -7.43 -6.38
CA LYS A 137 14.23 -7.04 -7.47
C LYS A 137 14.41 -5.58 -7.90
N GLY A 138 15.21 -4.78 -7.19
CA GLY A 138 15.42 -3.35 -7.45
C GLY A 138 14.50 -2.43 -6.67
N ILE A 139 13.77 -2.97 -5.69
CA ILE A 139 12.87 -2.19 -4.82
C ILE A 139 13.66 -1.67 -3.63
N LYS A 140 13.62 -0.36 -3.38
CA LYS A 140 14.15 0.21 -2.13
C LYS A 140 13.21 -0.08 -0.98
N VAL A 141 13.76 -0.46 0.18
CA VAL A 141 12.99 -0.78 1.38
C VAL A 141 13.24 0.27 2.46
N HIS A 142 12.21 1.00 2.79
CA HIS A 142 12.21 2.04 3.82
C HIS A 142 11.51 1.57 5.09
N LEU A 143 11.83 2.21 6.21
CA LEU A 143 11.07 2.12 7.45
C LEU A 143 10.36 3.45 7.68
N SER A 144 9.04 3.43 7.77
CA SER A 144 8.27 4.59 8.20
C SER A 144 8.47 4.84 9.69
N ILE A 145 8.63 6.10 10.04
CA ILE A 145 8.74 6.57 11.43
C ILE A 145 7.53 7.44 11.73
N LEU A 146 6.71 7.02 12.66
CA LEU A 146 5.45 7.64 13.07
C LEU A 146 5.56 8.13 14.51
N GLY A 147 4.82 9.17 14.90
CA GLY A 147 4.63 9.53 16.32
C GLY A 147 3.89 8.43 17.10
N ASN A 148 3.89 8.52 18.43
CA ASN A 148 3.27 7.49 19.28
C ASN A 148 2.69 8.07 20.59
N HIS A 149 1.93 9.16 20.50
CA HIS A 149 1.35 9.85 21.68
C HIS A 149 2.42 10.27 22.71
N ASP A 150 3.67 10.38 22.26
CA ASP A 150 4.85 10.72 23.03
C ASP A 150 5.30 12.15 22.73
N ASP A 151 6.10 12.74 23.63
CA ASP A 151 6.65 14.08 23.41
C ASP A 151 7.76 14.09 22.34
N ALA A 152 8.35 12.95 22.00
CA ALA A 152 9.22 12.85 20.84
C ALA A 152 8.39 12.78 19.55
N GLY A 153 8.82 13.53 18.55
CA GLY A 153 8.23 13.59 17.22
C GLY A 153 9.10 14.42 16.29
N MET A 154 8.72 14.51 15.02
CA MET A 154 9.56 15.14 14.00
C MET A 154 9.80 16.62 14.29
N ARG A 155 8.81 17.32 14.83
CA ARG A 155 8.87 18.75 15.15
C ARG A 155 9.36 19.08 16.56
N SER A 156 9.42 18.11 17.48
CA SER A 156 9.72 18.38 18.88
C SER A 156 11.19 18.22 19.25
N LEU A 157 11.97 17.45 18.50
CA LEU A 157 13.38 17.24 18.83
C LEU A 157 14.18 18.55 18.73
N ASN A 158 14.85 18.94 19.84
CA ASN A 158 15.84 19.98 19.78
C ASN A 158 17.14 19.45 19.12
N GLU A 159 18.16 20.32 18.96
CA GLU A 159 19.42 19.94 18.31
C GLU A 159 20.07 18.69 18.91
N LYS A 160 20.03 18.54 20.24
CA LYS A 160 20.59 17.38 20.92
C LYS A 160 19.79 16.11 20.64
N GLY A 161 18.45 16.21 20.64
CA GLY A 161 17.54 15.14 20.32
C GLY A 161 17.66 14.71 18.84
N ALA A 162 17.67 15.67 17.94
CA ALA A 162 17.84 15.42 16.51
C ALA A 162 19.16 14.69 16.19
N LYS A 163 20.29 15.12 16.81
CA LYS A 163 21.58 14.43 16.67
C LYS A 163 21.57 13.00 17.26
N ALA A 164 20.86 12.79 18.37
CA ALA A 164 20.75 11.47 18.97
C ALA A 164 19.89 10.55 18.09
N PHE A 165 18.75 11.04 17.62
CA PHE A 165 17.86 10.27 16.77
C PHE A 165 18.43 9.96 15.39
N ALA A 166 19.15 10.90 14.77
CA ALA A 166 19.87 10.66 13.54
C ALA A 166 20.87 9.47 13.65
N LYS A 167 21.55 9.34 14.80
CA LYS A 167 22.45 8.20 15.05
C LYS A 167 21.70 6.87 15.22
N GLU A 168 20.53 6.93 15.83
CA GLU A 168 19.65 5.77 15.96
C GLU A 168 19.20 5.30 14.57
N LEU A 169 18.72 6.22 13.73
CA LEU A 169 18.37 5.94 12.33
C LEU A 169 19.55 5.33 11.56
N LYS A 170 20.74 5.91 11.67
CA LYS A 170 21.94 5.37 10.99
C LYS A 170 22.25 3.95 11.46
N ALA A 171 22.08 3.65 12.75
CA ALA A 171 22.28 2.31 13.27
C ALA A 171 21.31 1.29 12.66
N TYR A 172 20.06 1.68 12.40
CA TYR A 172 19.07 0.82 11.71
C TYR A 172 19.45 0.56 10.26
N ILE A 173 19.96 1.58 9.52
CA ILE A 173 20.53 1.37 8.19
C ILE A 173 21.64 0.34 8.25
N ASP A 174 22.61 0.51 9.18
CA ASP A 174 23.80 -0.35 9.25
C ASP A 174 23.47 -1.80 9.69
N ILE A 175 22.48 -1.96 10.58
CA ILE A 175 22.13 -3.28 11.11
C ILE A 175 21.23 -4.05 10.15
N TYR A 176 20.18 -3.41 9.64
CA TYR A 176 19.15 -4.08 8.85
C TYR A 176 19.33 -3.90 7.34
N GLY A 177 20.20 -2.99 6.91
CA GLY A 177 20.48 -2.66 5.52
C GLY A 177 19.25 -2.10 4.81
N LEU A 178 18.54 -1.23 5.49
CA LEU A 178 17.44 -0.46 4.90
C LEU A 178 18.00 0.56 3.89
N ASP A 179 17.19 0.92 2.90
CA ASP A 179 17.57 1.92 1.90
C ASP A 179 17.17 3.35 2.30
N GLY A 180 16.41 3.50 3.40
CA GLY A 180 15.99 4.81 3.87
C GLY A 180 14.87 4.80 4.88
N PHE A 181 14.34 6.01 5.09
CA PHE A 181 13.24 6.25 6.01
C PHE A 181 12.16 7.10 5.35
N ASP A 182 10.94 6.90 5.81
CA ASP A 182 9.80 7.76 5.53
C ASP A 182 9.33 8.38 6.85
N PHE A 183 9.23 9.69 6.92
CA PHE A 183 8.86 10.40 8.14
C PHE A 183 7.41 10.85 8.04
N ASP A 184 6.62 10.38 8.98
CA ASP A 184 5.19 10.66 9.11
C ASP A 184 4.92 11.36 10.45
N ASP A 185 4.66 12.67 10.40
CA ASP A 185 4.48 13.48 11.61
C ASP A 185 3.02 13.44 12.10
N GLU A 186 2.54 12.25 12.43
CA GLU A 186 1.23 12.01 13.02
C GLU A 186 1.35 11.50 14.46
N TYR A 187 0.28 11.63 15.23
CA TYR A 187 0.12 11.07 16.59
C TYR A 187 1.19 11.49 17.61
N SER A 188 1.91 12.57 17.37
CA SER A 188 2.80 13.14 18.40
C SER A 188 2.01 13.99 19.40
N SER A 189 2.41 14.02 20.68
CA SER A 189 1.65 14.68 21.73
C SER A 189 1.44 16.18 21.50
N TYR A 190 2.35 16.86 20.82
CA TYR A 190 2.19 18.28 20.44
C TYR A 190 1.09 18.50 19.41
N ALA A 191 0.83 17.53 18.51
CA ALA A 191 -0.28 17.58 17.57
C ALA A 191 -1.63 17.29 18.24
N GLU A 192 -1.62 16.57 19.36
CA GLU A 192 -2.82 16.17 20.11
C GLU A 192 -3.17 17.12 21.28
N GLY A 193 -2.34 18.12 21.55
CA GLY A 193 -2.54 19.06 22.65
C GLY A 193 -2.24 18.46 24.05
N ASN A 194 -1.48 17.39 24.11
CA ASN A 194 -1.09 16.69 25.35
C ASN A 194 0.40 16.84 25.69
N TYR A 195 1.09 17.71 24.97
CA TYR A 195 2.53 17.91 25.08
C TYR A 195 2.94 18.37 26.48
N LYS A 196 3.93 17.72 27.06
CA LYS A 196 4.44 18.03 28.40
C LYS A 196 5.76 18.79 28.37
N GLY A 197 6.58 18.54 27.37
CA GLY A 197 7.88 19.16 27.09
C GLY A 197 8.69 19.48 28.33
N THR A 198 9.82 18.84 28.54
CA THR A 198 10.64 19.12 29.72
C THR A 198 11.82 20.03 29.37
N SER A 199 11.96 21.18 30.04
CA SER A 199 13.07 22.10 29.88
C SER A 199 14.42 21.39 30.09
N GLY A 200 15.33 21.54 29.12
CA GLY A 200 16.67 20.93 29.19
C GLY A 200 16.76 19.50 28.73
N SER A 201 15.66 18.91 28.27
CA SER A 201 15.60 17.57 27.68
C SER A 201 16.10 17.55 26.21
N VAL A 202 15.83 16.46 25.51
CA VAL A 202 16.07 16.30 24.07
C VAL A 202 14.94 16.85 23.21
N VAL A 203 13.83 17.26 23.83
CA VAL A 203 12.68 17.88 23.17
C VAL A 203 12.63 19.39 23.44
N SER A 204 12.04 20.13 22.53
CA SER A 204 11.84 21.57 22.58
C SER A 204 10.67 21.95 23.52
N SER A 205 10.44 23.23 23.75
CA SER A 205 9.17 23.69 24.32
C SER A 205 8.05 23.54 23.28
N GLU A 206 6.79 23.51 23.72
CA GLU A 206 5.63 23.32 22.84
C GLU A 206 5.60 24.38 21.69
N SER A 207 5.90 25.62 22.02
CA SER A 207 5.93 26.71 21.03
C SER A 207 7.06 26.59 19.98
N GLU A 208 8.01 25.71 20.21
CA GLU A 208 9.13 25.42 19.30
C GLU A 208 8.93 24.12 18.50
N CYS A 209 7.80 23.41 18.70
CA CYS A 209 7.42 22.24 17.90
C CYS A 209 6.88 22.68 16.54
N THR A 210 7.78 23.13 15.66
CA THR A 210 7.45 23.79 14.40
C THR A 210 8.02 23.05 13.19
N PRO A 211 7.50 23.30 11.97
CA PRO A 211 8.03 22.74 10.73
C PRO A 211 9.52 23.04 10.49
N GLU A 212 10.03 24.19 10.96
CA GLU A 212 11.46 24.51 10.92
C GLU A 212 12.29 23.57 11.79
N ASN A 213 11.72 23.11 12.90
CA ASN A 213 12.40 22.16 13.78
C ASN A 213 12.45 20.77 13.13
N TYR A 214 11.42 20.39 12.39
CA TYR A 214 11.42 19.20 11.54
C TYR A 214 12.56 19.26 10.51
N LYS A 215 12.73 20.39 9.81
CA LYS A 215 13.85 20.59 8.88
C LYS A 215 15.20 20.36 9.55
N LYS A 216 15.41 20.87 10.78
CA LYS A 216 16.66 20.66 11.54
C LYS A 216 16.92 19.17 11.83
N LEU A 217 15.89 18.38 12.11
CA LEU A 217 16.04 16.93 12.23
C LEU A 217 16.62 16.32 10.94
N LEU A 218 16.04 16.66 9.79
CA LEU A 218 16.52 16.16 8.50
C LEU A 218 17.95 16.63 8.19
N GLU A 219 18.30 17.86 8.55
CA GLU A 219 19.67 18.38 8.43
C GLU A 219 20.67 17.55 9.27
N GLU A 220 20.31 17.20 10.52
CA GLU A 220 21.16 16.34 11.35
C GLU A 220 21.26 14.91 10.79
N CYS A 221 20.17 14.39 10.21
CA CYS A 221 20.20 13.10 9.52
C CYS A 221 21.15 13.13 8.32
N ARG A 222 21.06 14.17 7.46
CA ARG A 222 21.92 14.29 6.27
C ARG A 222 23.40 14.51 6.58
N LYS A 223 23.76 15.04 7.72
CA LYS A 223 25.16 15.16 8.16
C LYS A 223 25.85 13.81 8.36
N ILE A 224 25.11 12.77 8.67
CA ILE A 224 25.66 11.43 8.94
C ILE A 224 25.17 10.36 7.94
N MET A 225 24.19 10.69 7.14
CA MET A 225 23.65 9.89 6.03
C MET A 225 23.51 10.80 4.80
N PRO A 226 24.62 11.23 4.19
CA PRO A 226 24.57 12.12 3.03
C PRO A 226 23.93 11.42 1.82
N LYS A 227 23.42 12.19 0.87
CA LYS A 227 22.74 11.64 -0.33
C LYS A 227 23.64 10.73 -1.16
N GLU A 228 24.93 10.98 -1.14
CA GLU A 228 25.94 10.21 -1.85
C GLU A 228 26.07 8.76 -1.35
N GLU A 229 25.60 8.46 -0.14
CA GLU A 229 25.51 7.11 0.41
C GLU A 229 24.25 6.36 -0.05
N ASP A 230 23.44 6.94 -0.94
CA ASP A 230 22.18 6.41 -1.50
C ASP A 230 21.11 6.09 -0.45
N VAL A 231 21.20 6.70 0.74
CA VAL A 231 20.15 6.64 1.75
C VAL A 231 19.06 7.65 1.41
N THR A 232 17.84 7.18 1.22
CA THR A 232 16.70 8.02 0.79
C THR A 232 15.80 8.40 1.97
N PHE A 233 15.31 9.66 1.96
CA PHE A 233 14.35 10.17 2.95
C PHE A 233 13.08 10.62 2.26
N GLY A 234 11.96 10.08 2.69
CA GLY A 234 10.62 10.54 2.34
C GLY A 234 9.96 11.30 3.47
N ILE A 235 9.00 12.12 3.12
CA ILE A 235 8.08 12.75 4.07
C ILE A 235 6.63 12.52 3.64
N TYR A 236 5.77 12.38 4.63
CA TYR A 236 4.34 12.25 4.48
C TYR A 236 3.64 13.43 5.15
N TRP A 237 2.61 14.02 4.54
CA TRP A 237 1.97 15.22 5.04
C TRP A 237 0.50 15.35 4.62
N TYR A 238 -0.30 15.99 5.46
CA TYR A 238 -1.69 16.37 5.18
C TYR A 238 -1.86 17.87 5.07
N THR A 239 -1.20 18.62 5.94
CA THR A 239 -1.33 20.05 6.10
C THR A 239 0.02 20.75 6.03
N ALA A 240 0.01 22.06 6.10
CA ALA A 240 1.25 22.85 6.11
C ALA A 240 2.10 22.63 7.36
N ASP A 241 1.52 22.13 8.44
CA ASP A 241 2.23 21.93 9.72
C ASP A 241 2.92 20.57 9.82
N ASP A 242 2.52 19.60 8.99
CA ASP A 242 3.00 18.20 9.07
C ASP A 242 4.26 17.96 8.24
N HIS A 243 4.87 18.97 7.68
CA HIS A 243 6.06 18.83 6.85
C HIS A 243 7.11 19.90 7.17
N PRO A 244 8.39 19.65 6.85
CA PRO A 244 9.43 20.66 7.00
C PRO A 244 9.21 21.83 6.04
N ILE A 245 9.62 23.02 6.43
CA ILE A 245 9.55 24.22 5.59
C ILE A 245 10.90 24.92 5.48
N GLY A 246 11.03 25.77 4.46
CA GLY A 246 12.20 26.57 4.18
C GLY A 246 12.98 26.09 2.96
N SER A 247 13.88 26.89 2.47
CA SER A 247 14.67 26.62 1.25
C SER A 247 15.61 25.42 1.43
N GLY A 248 15.92 24.74 0.33
CA GLY A 248 16.90 23.65 0.28
C GLY A 248 16.37 22.29 0.72
N LEU A 249 15.04 22.11 0.81
CA LEU A 249 14.43 20.82 1.16
C LEU A 249 14.77 19.73 0.14
N GLU A 250 14.94 20.07 -1.13
CA GLU A 250 15.38 19.16 -2.19
C GLU A 250 16.74 18.51 -1.91
N ASN A 251 17.54 19.10 -1.02
CA ASN A 251 18.81 18.52 -0.58
C ASN A 251 18.65 17.61 0.64
N LEU A 252 17.53 17.69 1.33
CA LEU A 252 17.26 16.95 2.56
C LEU A 252 16.38 15.74 2.34
N ILE A 253 15.37 15.85 1.47
CA ILE A 253 14.42 14.79 1.16
C ILE A 253 14.55 14.34 -0.30
N ASP A 254 14.10 13.14 -0.59
CA ASP A 254 14.11 12.52 -1.92
C ASP A 254 12.70 12.40 -2.51
N TYR A 255 11.68 12.37 -1.66
CA TYR A 255 10.29 12.43 -2.06
C TYR A 255 9.38 12.98 -0.94
N SER A 256 8.20 13.41 -1.37
CA SER A 256 7.16 13.96 -0.49
C SER A 256 5.80 13.42 -0.91
N VAL A 257 5.01 12.91 0.02
CA VAL A 257 3.71 12.28 -0.25
C VAL A 257 2.58 13.08 0.38
N TYR A 258 1.59 13.46 -0.43
CA TYR A 258 0.34 14.00 0.09
C TYR A 258 -0.57 12.89 0.59
N GLY A 259 -0.87 12.90 1.89
CA GLY A 259 -1.49 11.80 2.62
C GLY A 259 -3.01 11.71 2.56
N THR A 260 -3.70 12.69 1.96
CA THR A 260 -5.16 12.56 1.78
C THR A 260 -5.46 11.66 0.57
N TYR A 261 -5.55 10.37 0.83
CA TYR A 261 -5.75 9.36 -0.21
C TYR A 261 -6.99 9.61 -1.07
N GLY A 262 -6.84 9.50 -2.38
CA GLY A 262 -7.88 9.76 -3.36
C GLY A 262 -8.03 11.22 -3.78
N ALA A 263 -7.35 12.15 -3.12
CA ALA A 263 -7.31 13.57 -3.49
C ALA A 263 -5.98 13.93 -4.14
N PHE A 264 -6.01 14.86 -5.08
CA PHE A 264 -4.81 15.44 -5.69
C PHE A 264 -4.51 16.77 -5.03
N ARG A 265 -3.29 16.96 -4.59
CA ARG A 265 -2.83 18.23 -4.06
C ARG A 265 -1.36 18.46 -4.32
N ASP A 266 -1.07 19.60 -4.93
CA ASP A 266 0.27 20.15 -5.03
C ASP A 266 0.72 20.66 -3.66
N TYR A 267 2.02 20.61 -3.39
CA TYR A 267 2.57 21.16 -2.16
C TYR A 267 2.31 22.66 -2.03
N TYR A 268 1.97 23.12 -0.85
CA TYR A 268 1.56 24.52 -0.60
C TYR A 268 2.67 25.54 -0.73
N GLY A 269 3.90 25.14 -0.43
CA GLY A 269 5.08 25.99 -0.52
C GLY A 269 5.80 25.77 -1.84
N GLN A 270 6.69 26.68 -2.18
CA GLN A 270 7.55 26.54 -3.37
C GLN A 270 8.87 25.84 -3.05
N ASP A 271 8.99 25.30 -1.84
CA ASP A 271 10.22 24.77 -1.30
C ASP A 271 10.49 23.31 -1.65
N ILE A 272 9.46 22.59 -2.15
CA ILE A 272 9.57 21.21 -2.63
C ILE A 272 9.33 21.16 -4.13
N PRO A 273 10.36 20.85 -4.95
CA PRO A 273 10.22 20.69 -6.39
C PRO A 273 9.21 19.58 -6.77
N LYS A 274 8.53 19.77 -7.91
CA LYS A 274 7.54 18.78 -8.40
C LYS A 274 8.14 17.40 -8.65
N GLU A 275 9.40 17.35 -9.03
CA GLU A 275 10.15 16.13 -9.33
C GLU A 275 10.30 15.21 -8.12
N ILE A 276 10.12 15.73 -6.91
CA ILE A 276 10.14 14.92 -5.68
C ILE A 276 8.78 14.87 -4.98
N GLN A 277 7.68 15.22 -5.66
CA GLN A 277 6.34 15.16 -5.10
C GLN A 277 5.54 13.97 -5.62
N ALA A 278 4.80 13.32 -4.71
CA ALA A 278 3.67 12.44 -4.97
C ALA A 278 2.38 13.19 -4.57
N PRO A 279 1.80 14.00 -5.45
CA PRO A 279 0.65 14.86 -5.13
C PRO A 279 -0.66 14.08 -5.10
N TYR A 280 -0.63 12.83 -5.48
CA TYR A 280 -1.76 11.92 -5.52
C TYR A 280 -1.35 10.55 -4.99
N ALA A 281 -2.14 10.06 -4.04
CA ALA A 281 -1.98 8.74 -3.46
C ALA A 281 -3.34 8.04 -3.35
N ILE A 282 -3.35 6.71 -3.40
CA ILE A 282 -4.57 5.90 -3.24
C ILE A 282 -4.40 4.85 -2.15
N THR A 283 -5.48 4.57 -1.43
CA THR A 283 -5.53 3.46 -0.48
C THR A 283 -5.98 2.19 -1.21
N LEU A 284 -5.21 1.13 -1.04
CA LEU A 284 -5.57 -0.23 -1.44
C LEU A 284 -6.43 -0.90 -0.36
N VAL A 285 -7.01 -2.05 -0.67
CA VAL A 285 -7.91 -2.77 0.24
C VAL A 285 -7.46 -4.21 0.39
N SER A 286 -7.44 -4.72 1.62
CA SER A 286 -7.20 -6.14 1.88
C SER A 286 -8.46 -6.98 1.69
N GLU A 287 -8.29 -8.30 1.42
CA GLU A 287 -9.38 -9.26 1.30
C GLU A 287 -10.19 -9.46 2.61
N ASP A 288 -9.67 -9.06 3.75
CA ASP A 288 -10.28 -9.24 5.08
C ASP A 288 -11.50 -8.36 5.36
N GLY A 289 -12.21 -7.97 4.30
CA GLY A 289 -13.54 -7.39 4.41
C GLY A 289 -13.61 -5.95 4.86
N GLY A 290 -12.47 -5.31 4.95
CA GLY A 290 -12.41 -3.88 5.26
C GLY A 290 -12.83 -3.05 4.12
N ASN A 291 -13.60 -2.40 3.72
CA ASN A 291 -13.78 -1.24 2.83
C ASN A 291 -13.24 -1.37 1.39
N LEU A 292 -13.85 -2.19 0.57
CA LEU A 292 -13.72 -2.14 -0.90
C LEU A 292 -13.93 -0.73 -1.51
N ASN A 293 -14.33 0.24 -0.72
CA ASN A 293 -14.60 1.63 -1.11
C ASN A 293 -13.38 2.46 -1.43
N LYS A 294 -12.20 2.02 -1.14
CA LYS A 294 -11.04 2.92 -1.10
C LYS A 294 -10.21 2.91 -2.36
N ILE A 295 -10.35 1.88 -3.20
CA ILE A 295 -9.66 1.85 -4.48
C ILE A 295 -10.44 2.67 -5.50
N SER A 296 -10.21 3.96 -5.53
CA SER A 296 -10.74 4.84 -6.57
C SER A 296 -9.57 5.45 -7.33
N VAL A 297 -9.26 4.87 -8.48
CA VAL A 297 -8.30 5.48 -9.41
C VAL A 297 -9.02 6.59 -10.18
N ASN A 298 -8.62 7.82 -9.94
CA ASN A 298 -9.14 8.97 -10.66
C ASN A 298 -8.24 9.30 -11.86
N ASP A 299 -8.75 9.07 -13.06
CA ASP A 299 -8.01 9.29 -14.31
C ASP A 299 -7.52 10.73 -14.46
N THR A 300 -8.34 11.72 -14.06
CA THR A 300 -7.94 13.13 -14.12
C THR A 300 -6.77 13.42 -13.18
N HIS A 301 -6.75 12.81 -11.99
CA HIS A 301 -5.64 12.97 -11.06
C HIS A 301 -4.36 12.31 -11.58
N LEU A 302 -4.46 11.12 -12.20
CA LEU A 302 -3.31 10.49 -12.86
C LEU A 302 -2.79 11.34 -14.03
N ASP A 303 -3.69 11.86 -14.88
CA ASP A 303 -3.32 12.77 -15.96
C ASP A 303 -2.61 14.02 -15.42
N ASN A 304 -3.04 14.55 -14.27
CA ASN A 304 -2.37 15.67 -13.60
C ASN A 304 -0.97 15.30 -13.08
N VAL A 305 -0.76 14.09 -12.58
CA VAL A 305 0.57 13.60 -12.20
C VAL A 305 1.50 13.59 -13.41
N VAL A 306 1.08 12.94 -14.51
CA VAL A 306 1.88 12.79 -15.73
C VAL A 306 2.17 14.14 -16.37
N ASN A 307 1.13 14.94 -16.62
CA ASN A 307 1.24 16.22 -17.34
C ASN A 307 1.81 17.34 -16.48
N GLY A 308 1.71 17.21 -15.15
CA GLY A 308 2.24 18.18 -14.19
C GLY A 308 3.75 18.11 -13.99
N GLY A 309 4.41 17.03 -14.45
CA GLY A 309 5.85 16.81 -14.30
C GLY A 309 6.24 16.21 -12.94
N TYR A 310 5.30 15.63 -12.21
CA TYR A 310 5.57 14.94 -10.95
C TYR A 310 6.24 13.58 -11.23
N LYS A 311 7.11 13.15 -10.31
CA LYS A 311 7.91 11.92 -10.51
C LYS A 311 7.61 10.84 -9.47
N TYR A 312 6.59 11.04 -8.63
CA TYR A 312 6.17 10.03 -7.66
C TYR A 312 4.65 9.87 -7.63
N PHE A 313 4.24 8.65 -7.36
CA PHE A 313 2.86 8.24 -7.10
C PHE A 313 2.87 7.28 -5.91
N ALA A 314 1.88 7.35 -5.03
CA ALA A 314 1.90 6.58 -3.79
C ALA A 314 0.67 5.69 -3.62
N PHE A 315 0.88 4.59 -2.91
CA PHE A 315 -0.15 3.66 -2.48
C PHE A 315 -0.05 3.41 -0.97
N TYR A 316 -1.17 3.15 -0.33
CA TYR A 316 -1.22 2.73 1.06
C TYR A 316 -1.94 1.40 1.20
N ASN A 317 -1.47 0.58 2.17
CA ASN A 317 -2.11 -0.66 2.61
C ASN A 317 -2.16 -1.76 1.53
N LEU A 318 -1.01 -2.04 0.92
CA LEU A 318 -0.88 -3.19 0.02
C LEU A 318 -1.01 -4.48 0.81
N GLY A 319 -2.01 -5.26 0.47
CA GLY A 319 -2.21 -6.61 0.99
C GLY A 319 -2.07 -7.68 -0.09
N SER A 320 -2.78 -8.78 0.12
CA SER A 320 -2.89 -9.86 -0.85
C SER A 320 -4.30 -9.88 -1.45
N SER A 321 -4.46 -9.31 -2.64
CA SER A 321 -5.74 -9.32 -3.36
C SER A 321 -5.56 -9.54 -4.86
N ARG A 322 -6.44 -10.33 -5.44
CA ARG A 322 -6.47 -10.58 -6.88
C ARG A 322 -6.79 -9.34 -7.70
N MET A 323 -7.62 -8.45 -7.15
CA MET A 323 -8.08 -7.25 -7.84
C MET A 323 -6.95 -6.24 -8.12
N TYR A 324 -5.82 -6.31 -7.41
CA TYR A 324 -4.74 -5.34 -7.57
C TYR A 324 -4.12 -5.35 -8.95
N GLU A 325 -4.00 -6.50 -9.60
CA GLU A 325 -3.44 -6.58 -10.95
C GLU A 325 -4.20 -5.67 -11.93
N SER A 326 -5.54 -5.69 -11.91
CA SER A 326 -6.37 -4.82 -12.74
C SER A 326 -6.19 -3.34 -12.44
N TYR A 327 -6.07 -2.99 -11.14
CA TYR A 327 -5.88 -1.60 -10.73
C TYR A 327 -4.51 -1.08 -11.09
N PHE A 328 -3.48 -1.88 -10.86
CA PHE A 328 -2.12 -1.51 -11.22
C PHE A 328 -1.94 -1.41 -12.73
N ASP A 329 -2.67 -2.22 -13.48
CA ASP A 329 -2.72 -2.14 -14.95
C ASP A 329 -3.25 -0.77 -15.42
N LYS A 330 -4.36 -0.29 -14.84
CA LYS A 330 -4.89 1.05 -15.13
C LYS A 330 -3.87 2.15 -14.80
N VAL A 331 -3.21 2.04 -13.66
CA VAL A 331 -2.18 3.01 -13.25
C VAL A 331 -0.97 2.95 -14.17
N ALA A 332 -0.44 1.76 -14.46
CA ALA A 332 0.71 1.58 -15.35
C ALA A 332 0.45 2.06 -16.77
N ALA A 333 -0.76 1.81 -17.30
CA ALA A 333 -1.17 2.30 -18.60
C ALA A 333 -1.13 3.84 -18.67
N LYS A 334 -1.57 4.52 -17.61
CA LYS A 334 -1.55 5.99 -17.53
C LYS A 334 -0.14 6.54 -17.30
N LEU A 335 0.61 5.98 -16.36
CA LEU A 335 1.93 6.49 -16.00
C LEU A 335 2.99 6.20 -17.07
N TRP A 336 2.93 5.04 -17.74
CA TRP A 336 4.01 4.54 -18.60
C TRP A 336 3.56 3.96 -19.94
N ASN A 337 2.26 3.89 -20.20
CA ASN A 337 1.68 3.16 -21.36
C ASN A 337 2.13 1.68 -21.40
N LYS A 338 2.08 1.02 -20.23
CA LYS A 338 2.48 -0.37 -20.05
C LYS A 338 1.45 -1.15 -19.26
N ASN A 339 1.58 -2.48 -19.26
CA ASN A 339 0.72 -3.39 -18.51
C ASN A 339 1.45 -3.97 -17.32
N VAL A 340 0.70 -4.34 -16.29
CA VAL A 340 1.18 -5.06 -15.12
C VAL A 340 0.86 -6.53 -15.26
N SER A 341 1.75 -7.39 -14.81
CA SER A 341 1.51 -8.81 -14.63
C SER A 341 1.80 -9.23 -13.20
N TRP A 342 0.91 -10.04 -12.62
CA TRP A 342 1.16 -10.68 -11.35
C TRP A 342 1.96 -11.98 -11.54
N THR A 343 2.95 -12.23 -10.67
CA THR A 343 3.80 -13.44 -10.77
C THR A 343 3.10 -14.74 -10.40
N GLY A 344 1.87 -14.64 -9.87
CA GLY A 344 1.14 -15.79 -9.33
C GLY A 344 1.58 -16.19 -7.93
N ASN A 345 2.43 -15.41 -7.27
CA ASN A 345 2.82 -15.62 -5.88
C ASN A 345 2.13 -14.63 -4.96
N TYR A 346 1.94 -15.03 -3.71
CA TYR A 346 1.50 -14.13 -2.64
C TYR A 346 2.08 -14.56 -1.29
N TYR A 347 2.04 -13.63 -0.33
CA TYR A 347 2.51 -13.84 1.02
C TYR A 347 1.46 -13.32 2.01
N THR A 348 1.16 -14.09 3.04
CA THR A 348 0.46 -13.57 4.22
C THR A 348 1.47 -12.98 5.19
N ARG A 349 1.01 -12.21 6.16
CA ARG A 349 1.85 -11.40 7.07
C ARG A 349 3.15 -12.06 7.55
N THR A 350 3.10 -13.33 7.95
CA THR A 350 4.24 -14.05 8.55
C THR A 350 4.95 -15.00 7.59
N ASP A 351 4.55 -15.03 6.33
CA ASP A 351 5.17 -15.92 5.36
C ASP A 351 6.56 -15.44 4.97
N LEU A 352 7.52 -16.35 5.02
CA LEU A 352 8.89 -16.12 4.54
C LEU A 352 9.16 -16.83 3.20
N THR A 353 8.17 -17.56 2.69
CA THR A 353 8.21 -18.23 1.40
C THR A 353 6.90 -18.00 0.64
N ALA A 354 7.03 -17.83 -0.67
CA ALA A 354 5.87 -17.58 -1.52
C ALA A 354 4.86 -18.74 -1.47
N LYS A 355 3.59 -18.39 -1.36
CA LYS A 355 2.47 -19.26 -1.68
C LYS A 355 2.09 -19.06 -3.14
N LYS A 356 1.55 -20.11 -3.76
CA LYS A 356 0.99 -20.00 -5.11
C LYS A 356 -0.46 -19.58 -5.02
N GLY A 357 -0.77 -18.51 -5.73
CA GLY A 357 -2.13 -18.04 -5.87
C GLY A 357 -2.92 -18.84 -6.92
N SER A 358 -4.21 -18.69 -6.85
CA SER A 358 -5.14 -19.33 -7.76
C SER A 358 -5.43 -18.44 -8.98
N VAL A 359 -5.22 -18.99 -10.17
CA VAL A 359 -5.61 -18.38 -11.44
C VAL A 359 -6.52 -19.39 -12.15
N PRO A 360 -7.84 -19.40 -11.86
CA PRO A 360 -8.73 -20.37 -12.43
C PRO A 360 -8.89 -20.16 -13.95
N GLY A 361 -8.92 -21.26 -14.67
CA GLY A 361 -9.28 -21.24 -16.09
C GLY A 361 -10.77 -20.99 -16.31
N TYR A 362 -11.15 -20.72 -17.56
CA TYR A 362 -12.53 -20.42 -17.98
C TYR A 362 -13.56 -21.44 -17.43
N GLU A 363 -13.27 -22.74 -17.50
CA GLU A 363 -14.18 -23.80 -17.09
C GLU A 363 -14.52 -23.79 -15.59
N PHE A 364 -13.70 -23.15 -14.78
CA PHE A 364 -13.88 -23.12 -13.33
C PHE A 364 -15.21 -22.51 -12.90
N TYR A 365 -15.62 -21.42 -13.57
CA TYR A 365 -16.83 -20.67 -13.19
C TYR A 365 -18.13 -21.29 -13.70
N LEU A 366 -18.07 -22.20 -14.69
CA LEU A 366 -19.25 -22.87 -15.22
C LEU A 366 -19.94 -23.76 -14.17
N GLY A 367 -21.27 -23.74 -14.13
CA GLY A 367 -22.09 -24.60 -13.28
C GLY A 367 -23.07 -23.84 -12.40
N GLU A 368 -23.54 -24.53 -11.36
CA GLU A 368 -24.51 -23.99 -10.40
C GLU A 368 -23.80 -23.48 -9.15
N TRP A 369 -24.23 -22.31 -8.67
CA TRP A 369 -23.67 -21.63 -7.54
C TRP A 369 -24.75 -21.10 -6.61
N THR A 370 -24.50 -21.14 -5.30
CA THR A 370 -25.27 -20.39 -4.32
C THR A 370 -24.55 -19.10 -4.02
N VAL A 371 -25.24 -17.98 -4.22
CA VAL A 371 -24.75 -16.62 -3.94
C VAL A 371 -25.28 -16.17 -2.60
N THR A 372 -24.39 -15.76 -1.72
CA THR A 372 -24.72 -15.14 -0.45
C THR A 372 -24.31 -13.67 -0.48
N PRO A 373 -25.25 -12.74 -0.45
CA PRO A 373 -24.93 -11.32 -0.35
C PRO A 373 -24.21 -11.02 0.97
N GLY A 374 -23.17 -10.21 0.94
CA GLY A 374 -22.50 -9.74 2.15
C GLY A 374 -23.39 -8.81 2.97
N ALA A 375 -23.09 -8.65 4.24
CA ALA A 375 -23.78 -7.69 5.11
C ALA A 375 -23.63 -6.27 4.54
N ALA A 376 -24.74 -5.60 4.29
CA ALA A 376 -24.75 -4.23 3.82
C ALA A 376 -24.71 -3.28 5.01
N LEU A 377 -23.70 -2.43 5.04
CA LEU A 377 -23.70 -1.24 5.89
C LEU A 377 -24.02 -0.03 5.02
N TYR A 378 -25.22 0.48 5.13
CA TYR A 378 -25.60 1.75 4.50
C TYR A 378 -25.51 2.88 5.51
N VAL A 379 -24.76 3.93 5.18
CA VAL A 379 -24.77 5.18 5.95
C VAL A 379 -25.71 6.13 5.23
N TYR A 380 -26.82 6.48 5.88
CA TYR A 380 -27.63 7.61 5.45
C TYR A 380 -27.51 8.73 6.48
N HIS A 381 -27.71 9.96 6.04
CA HIS A 381 -27.71 11.13 6.92
C HIS A 381 -29.17 11.55 7.16
N GLU A 382 -29.59 11.50 8.41
CA GLU A 382 -30.86 12.08 8.83
C GLU A 382 -30.54 13.28 9.73
N ASN A 383 -30.91 14.49 9.28
CA ASN A 383 -30.56 15.74 9.94
C ASN A 383 -29.05 15.91 10.20
N ASP A 384 -28.23 15.64 9.19
CA ASP A 384 -26.75 15.68 9.22
C ASP A 384 -26.09 14.72 10.23
N VAL A 385 -26.84 13.78 10.79
CA VAL A 385 -26.32 12.73 11.66
C VAL A 385 -26.22 11.43 10.87
N PRO A 386 -25.01 10.81 10.77
CA PRO A 386 -24.88 9.51 10.11
C PRO A 386 -25.67 8.45 10.89
N LYS A 387 -26.54 7.74 10.19
CA LYS A 387 -27.25 6.56 10.69
C LYS A 387 -26.86 5.35 9.87
N TRP A 388 -26.71 4.22 10.56
CA TRP A 388 -26.31 2.96 9.98
C TRP A 388 -27.54 2.05 9.87
N TRP A 389 -27.81 1.53 8.67
CA TRP A 389 -28.75 0.43 8.47
C TRP A 389 -27.95 -0.84 8.28
N ASP A 390 -28.18 -1.79 9.18
CA ASP A 390 -27.69 -3.15 9.06
C ASP A 390 -28.78 -3.99 8.36
N TRP A 391 -28.50 -4.43 7.15
CA TRP A 391 -29.36 -5.33 6.39
C TRP A 391 -28.93 -6.77 6.64
N THR A 392 -29.28 -7.29 7.81
CA THR A 392 -28.94 -8.67 8.22
C THR A 392 -29.78 -9.76 7.53
N ASN A 393 -30.72 -9.40 6.67
CA ASN A 393 -31.72 -10.30 6.08
C ASN A 393 -31.55 -10.53 4.59
N ALA A 394 -30.33 -10.40 4.04
CA ALA A 394 -30.08 -10.76 2.66
C ALA A 394 -30.16 -12.29 2.52
N GLU A 395 -31.18 -12.79 1.80
CA GLU A 395 -31.35 -14.20 1.53
C GLU A 395 -30.37 -14.67 0.44
N ALA A 396 -29.78 -15.84 0.66
CA ALA A 396 -28.99 -16.49 -0.37
C ALA A 396 -29.90 -16.92 -1.54
N PHE A 397 -29.36 -16.90 -2.74
CA PHE A 397 -30.04 -17.33 -3.96
C PHE A 397 -29.13 -18.13 -4.85
N ASP A 398 -29.73 -18.86 -5.79
CA ASP A 398 -28.99 -19.73 -6.71
C ASP A 398 -28.85 -19.06 -8.10
N ILE A 399 -27.68 -19.24 -8.69
CA ILE A 399 -27.40 -18.84 -10.08
C ILE A 399 -26.86 -20.01 -10.87
N THR A 400 -27.03 -19.95 -12.19
CA THR A 400 -26.40 -20.87 -13.12
C THR A 400 -25.53 -20.08 -14.09
N ILE A 401 -24.25 -20.42 -14.15
CA ILE A 401 -23.29 -19.85 -15.08
C ILE A 401 -23.07 -20.84 -16.21
N THR A 402 -23.41 -20.45 -17.44
CA THR A 402 -23.26 -21.27 -18.64
C THR A 402 -22.33 -20.58 -19.63
N GLU A 403 -21.81 -21.35 -20.57
CA GLU A 403 -21.04 -20.81 -21.68
C GLU A 403 -21.91 -19.89 -22.55
N ASP A 404 -21.37 -18.71 -22.90
CA ASP A 404 -21.87 -17.85 -23.97
C ASP A 404 -20.99 -17.98 -25.20
N VAL A 405 -19.72 -17.57 -25.08
CA VAL A 405 -18.67 -17.79 -26.09
C VAL A 405 -17.50 -18.49 -25.40
N GLN A 406 -17.18 -19.71 -25.86
CA GLN A 406 -16.14 -20.56 -25.26
C GLN A 406 -14.83 -19.81 -25.06
N GLY A 407 -14.31 -19.85 -23.82
CA GLY A 407 -13.07 -19.19 -23.42
C GLY A 407 -13.14 -17.67 -23.36
N LYS A 408 -14.34 -17.05 -23.56
CA LYS A 408 -14.47 -15.58 -23.65
C LYS A 408 -15.56 -14.99 -22.76
N SER A 409 -16.74 -15.62 -22.70
CA SER A 409 -17.85 -15.04 -21.95
C SER A 409 -18.81 -16.08 -21.42
N TYR A 410 -19.56 -15.68 -20.39
CA TYR A 410 -20.56 -16.48 -19.70
C TYR A 410 -21.92 -15.81 -19.77
N LYS A 411 -22.97 -16.64 -19.73
CA LYS A 411 -24.35 -16.26 -19.42
C LYS A 411 -24.64 -16.60 -17.97
N VAL A 412 -25.13 -15.65 -17.20
CA VAL A 412 -25.48 -15.84 -15.80
C VAL A 412 -26.97 -15.68 -15.62
N TYR A 413 -27.62 -16.75 -15.16
CA TYR A 413 -29.06 -16.85 -14.94
C TYR A 413 -29.40 -16.90 -13.45
N GLY A 414 -30.59 -16.43 -13.08
CA GLY A 414 -31.15 -16.61 -11.74
C GLY A 414 -30.73 -15.58 -10.70
N TRP A 415 -30.09 -14.48 -11.12
CA TRP A 415 -29.66 -13.45 -10.19
C TRP A 415 -30.79 -12.90 -9.33
N ASP A 416 -30.58 -12.83 -8.01
CA ASP A 416 -31.53 -12.38 -6.99
C ASP A 416 -32.86 -13.19 -6.96
N GLY A 417 -32.85 -14.42 -7.50
CA GLY A 417 -34.02 -15.31 -7.55
C GLY A 417 -35.22 -14.77 -8.35
N LYS A 418 -34.99 -13.81 -9.24
CA LYS A 418 -36.07 -13.19 -10.05
C LYS A 418 -36.37 -14.02 -11.30
N ASP A 419 -37.66 -14.21 -11.63
CA ASP A 419 -38.09 -14.94 -12.82
C ASP A 419 -37.50 -14.37 -14.12
N ILE A 420 -37.39 -13.04 -14.20
CA ILE A 420 -36.78 -12.34 -15.34
C ILE A 420 -35.33 -12.75 -15.53
N THR A 421 -34.54 -12.76 -14.46
CA THR A 421 -33.11 -13.15 -14.54
C THR A 421 -32.94 -14.66 -14.70
N GLY A 422 -33.93 -15.46 -14.33
CA GLY A 422 -33.99 -16.88 -14.65
C GLY A 422 -34.23 -17.17 -16.14
N THR A 423 -34.88 -16.22 -16.84
CA THR A 423 -35.19 -16.32 -18.28
C THR A 423 -34.15 -15.61 -19.14
N TYR A 424 -33.72 -14.43 -18.73
CA TYR A 424 -32.80 -13.55 -19.48
C TYR A 424 -31.49 -13.40 -18.70
N PRO A 425 -30.36 -13.91 -19.24
CA PRO A 425 -29.07 -13.82 -18.55
C PRO A 425 -28.42 -12.47 -18.73
N PHE A 426 -27.58 -12.10 -17.78
CA PHE A 426 -26.55 -11.12 -18.04
C PHE A 426 -25.23 -11.78 -18.45
N ILE A 427 -24.33 -10.99 -19.04
CA ILE A 427 -23.06 -11.45 -19.59
C ILE A 427 -21.91 -11.05 -18.66
N MET A 428 -20.97 -11.97 -18.48
CA MET A 428 -19.66 -11.71 -17.88
C MET A 428 -18.58 -12.12 -18.88
N ASN A 429 -17.55 -11.29 -19.02
CA ASN A 429 -16.43 -11.53 -19.92
C ASN A 429 -15.26 -12.15 -19.14
N TYR A 430 -14.78 -13.32 -19.58
CA TYR A 430 -13.60 -13.95 -19.01
C TYR A 430 -12.33 -13.20 -19.39
N ASP A 431 -11.45 -13.07 -18.43
CA ASP A 431 -10.14 -12.47 -18.58
C ASP A 431 -9.06 -13.50 -18.16
N ASP A 432 -7.97 -13.59 -18.94
CA ASP A 432 -6.90 -14.57 -18.77
C ASP A 432 -6.18 -14.48 -17.40
N ARG A 433 -6.44 -13.41 -16.64
CA ARG A 433 -6.05 -13.29 -15.22
C ARG A 433 -6.84 -14.23 -14.30
N GLY A 434 -7.75 -15.06 -14.85
CA GLY A 434 -8.58 -15.97 -14.07
C GLY A 434 -9.74 -15.29 -13.35
N ILE A 435 -10.23 -14.18 -13.91
CA ILE A 435 -11.36 -13.40 -13.41
C ILE A 435 -12.44 -13.30 -14.48
N ALA A 436 -13.66 -12.86 -14.10
CA ALA A 436 -14.66 -12.47 -15.07
C ALA A 436 -15.16 -11.06 -14.76
N LEU A 437 -15.32 -10.25 -15.81
CA LEU A 437 -15.73 -8.86 -15.73
C LEU A 437 -17.18 -8.73 -16.19
N CYS A 438 -18.01 -8.05 -15.40
CA CYS A 438 -19.42 -7.82 -15.68
C CYS A 438 -19.64 -6.36 -16.09
N PRO A 439 -19.98 -6.08 -17.35
CA PRO A 439 -20.40 -4.76 -17.79
C PRO A 439 -21.71 -4.32 -17.10
N SER A 440 -21.83 -3.03 -16.85
CA SER A 440 -23.05 -2.44 -16.28
C SER A 440 -23.21 -0.97 -16.73
N PRO A 441 -24.43 -0.51 -17.05
CA PRO A 441 -25.64 -1.31 -17.19
C PRO A 441 -25.63 -2.16 -18.47
N GLN A 442 -26.32 -3.30 -18.46
CA GLN A 442 -26.53 -4.12 -19.64
C GLN A 442 -27.98 -4.54 -19.79
N VAL A 443 -28.56 -4.37 -20.98
CA VAL A 443 -29.88 -4.88 -21.32
C VAL A 443 -29.81 -6.39 -21.41
N ILE A 444 -30.71 -7.07 -20.66
CA ILE A 444 -30.74 -8.54 -20.63
C ILE A 444 -31.86 -9.13 -21.48
N GLY A 445 -32.98 -8.43 -21.66
CA GLY A 445 -34.09 -8.93 -22.47
C GLY A 445 -35.32 -8.04 -22.45
N THR A 446 -36.37 -8.50 -23.15
CA THR A 446 -37.68 -7.84 -23.20
C THR A 446 -38.77 -8.85 -22.87
N ALA A 447 -39.64 -8.55 -21.90
CA ALA A 447 -40.81 -9.34 -21.59
C ALA A 447 -42.03 -8.42 -21.49
N ASP A 448 -43.16 -8.82 -22.09
CA ASP A 448 -44.43 -8.08 -22.10
C ASP A 448 -44.27 -6.61 -22.49
N GLY A 449 -43.39 -6.35 -23.48
CA GLY A 449 -43.09 -4.98 -23.95
C GLY A 449 -42.19 -4.15 -23.03
N THR A 450 -41.76 -4.67 -21.88
CA THR A 450 -40.86 -4.02 -20.96
C THR A 450 -39.43 -4.47 -21.19
N ILE A 451 -38.51 -3.53 -21.36
CA ILE A 451 -37.07 -3.80 -21.49
C ILE A 451 -36.46 -3.89 -20.08
N TYR A 452 -35.73 -4.97 -19.84
CA TYR A 452 -35.04 -5.20 -18.57
C TYR A 452 -33.53 -5.07 -18.73
N ALA A 453 -32.88 -4.54 -17.69
CA ALA A 453 -31.43 -4.38 -17.62
C ALA A 453 -30.90 -4.71 -16.23
N MET A 454 -29.69 -5.23 -16.17
CA MET A 454 -28.92 -5.35 -14.93
C MET A 454 -27.99 -4.14 -14.78
N SER A 455 -27.92 -3.56 -13.61
CA SER A 455 -27.06 -2.42 -13.34
C SER A 455 -26.53 -2.40 -11.92
N ARG A 456 -25.39 -1.74 -11.76
CA ARG A 456 -24.96 -1.24 -10.44
C ARG A 456 -26.06 -0.31 -9.92
N ALA A 457 -26.41 -0.51 -8.66
CA ALA A 457 -27.46 0.24 -8.01
C ALA A 457 -26.91 1.14 -6.90
N THR A 458 -27.24 2.41 -6.94
CA THR A 458 -27.00 3.35 -5.85
C THR A 458 -28.32 3.86 -5.29
N TYR A 459 -28.34 4.22 -4.00
CA TYR A 459 -29.48 4.83 -3.36
C TYR A 459 -29.23 6.32 -3.15
N SER A 460 -30.10 7.15 -3.71
CA SER A 460 -29.97 8.61 -3.67
C SER A 460 -30.80 9.28 -2.57
N GLY A 461 -31.15 8.54 -1.52
CA GLY A 461 -31.98 9.05 -0.42
C GLY A 461 -33.49 9.04 -0.68
N ALA A 462 -33.93 8.84 -1.91
CA ALA A 462 -35.36 8.77 -2.30
C ALA A 462 -35.66 7.59 -3.23
N ALA A 463 -34.69 7.13 -4.01
CA ALA A 463 -34.87 6.05 -4.98
C ALA A 463 -33.55 5.39 -5.34
N TRP A 464 -33.65 4.15 -5.82
CA TRP A 464 -32.55 3.43 -6.46
C TRP A 464 -32.31 3.96 -7.86
N ALA A 465 -31.07 4.19 -8.20
CA ALA A 465 -30.66 4.65 -9.53
C ALA A 465 -29.57 3.75 -10.11
N ALA A 466 -29.63 3.51 -11.41
CA ALA A 466 -28.55 2.89 -12.15
C ALA A 466 -27.36 3.84 -12.26
N MET A 467 -26.16 3.27 -12.24
CA MET A 467 -24.94 4.05 -12.33
C MET A 467 -24.42 4.14 -13.77
N ALA A 468 -23.50 5.07 -14.00
CA ALA A 468 -22.82 5.24 -15.28
C ALA A 468 -22.20 3.92 -15.79
N ALA A 469 -22.12 3.79 -17.11
CA ALA A 469 -21.59 2.61 -17.75
C ALA A 469 -20.12 2.34 -17.40
N SER A 470 -19.79 1.07 -17.24
CA SER A 470 -18.44 0.56 -17.04
C SER A 470 -18.36 -0.89 -17.51
N ASP A 471 -17.33 -1.25 -18.23
CA ASP A 471 -17.12 -2.61 -18.75
C ASP A 471 -16.66 -3.60 -17.66
N ASP A 472 -16.10 -3.08 -16.59
CA ASP A 472 -15.60 -3.80 -15.42
C ASP A 472 -16.37 -3.46 -14.14
N ALA A 473 -17.66 -3.19 -14.26
CA ALA A 473 -18.48 -2.75 -13.14
C ALA A 473 -18.45 -3.72 -11.95
N PHE A 474 -18.50 -5.04 -12.24
CA PHE A 474 -18.32 -6.09 -11.25
C PHE A 474 -17.23 -7.05 -11.70
N VAL A 475 -16.53 -7.58 -10.70
CA VAL A 475 -15.49 -8.61 -10.87
C VAL A 475 -15.96 -9.87 -10.18
N LEU A 476 -15.91 -11.01 -10.88
CA LEU A 476 -16.04 -12.35 -10.32
C LEU A 476 -14.65 -12.98 -10.29
N GLU A 477 -14.19 -13.35 -9.10
CA GLU A 477 -12.86 -13.92 -8.92
C GLU A 477 -12.77 -14.87 -7.73
N THR A 478 -11.68 -15.64 -7.67
CA THR A 478 -11.30 -16.37 -6.47
C THR A 478 -10.50 -15.47 -5.52
N SER A 479 -10.51 -15.82 -4.21
CA SER A 479 -9.46 -15.33 -3.31
C SER A 479 -8.08 -15.69 -3.83
N MET A 480 -7.03 -15.06 -3.32
CA MET A 480 -5.63 -15.37 -3.67
C MET A 480 -5.32 -16.86 -3.56
N SER A 481 -5.84 -17.53 -2.52
CA SER A 481 -5.65 -18.98 -2.29
C SER A 481 -6.56 -19.87 -3.13
N GLY A 482 -7.59 -19.33 -3.77
CA GLY A 482 -8.63 -20.09 -4.47
C GLY A 482 -9.66 -20.74 -3.55
N GLY A 483 -9.61 -20.48 -2.24
CA GLY A 483 -10.50 -21.09 -1.25
C GLY A 483 -11.91 -20.48 -1.21
N ALA A 484 -12.09 -19.30 -1.75
CA ALA A 484 -13.38 -18.61 -1.83
C ALA A 484 -13.57 -17.98 -3.21
N VAL A 485 -14.82 -17.76 -3.60
CA VAL A 485 -15.20 -17.07 -4.83
C VAL A 485 -16.06 -15.88 -4.48
N TYR A 486 -15.73 -14.74 -5.04
CA TYR A 486 -16.40 -13.47 -4.77
C TYR A 486 -16.86 -12.80 -6.06
N MET A 487 -17.99 -12.08 -5.97
CA MET A 487 -18.38 -11.09 -6.96
C MET A 487 -18.57 -9.75 -6.26
N TYR A 488 -17.95 -8.69 -6.76
CA TYR A 488 -17.98 -7.38 -6.12
C TYR A 488 -17.90 -6.24 -7.14
N ASP A 489 -18.34 -5.06 -6.73
CA ASP A 489 -18.22 -3.84 -7.54
C ASP A 489 -16.77 -3.33 -7.55
N SER A 490 -16.22 -3.11 -8.73
CA SER A 490 -14.82 -2.75 -8.98
C SER A 490 -14.36 -1.39 -8.45
N GLY A 491 -15.08 -0.75 -7.57
CA GLY A 491 -14.61 0.53 -7.03
C GLY A 491 -15.47 1.16 -5.96
N LYS A 492 -16.64 0.61 -5.67
CA LYS A 492 -17.57 1.20 -4.69
C LYS A 492 -18.51 0.13 -4.13
N ARG A 493 -19.19 0.44 -3.03
CA ARG A 493 -20.15 -0.44 -2.36
C ARG A 493 -21.53 -0.40 -3.03
N TYR A 494 -21.62 -0.90 -4.25
CA TYR A 494 -22.90 -0.93 -4.94
C TYR A 494 -23.40 -2.36 -5.09
N GLY A 495 -24.71 -2.55 -4.94
CA GLY A 495 -25.38 -3.78 -5.29
C GLY A 495 -25.51 -3.93 -6.81
N PHE A 496 -25.78 -5.14 -7.26
CA PHE A 496 -26.08 -5.46 -8.65
C PHE A 496 -27.54 -5.86 -8.74
N SER A 497 -28.36 -5.07 -9.46
CA SER A 497 -29.81 -5.18 -9.39
C SER A 497 -30.48 -5.04 -10.74
N LEU A 498 -31.76 -5.49 -10.78
CA LEU A 498 -32.62 -5.45 -11.96
C LEU A 498 -33.31 -4.09 -12.08
N PHE A 499 -33.31 -3.55 -13.28
CA PHE A 499 -33.97 -2.31 -13.69
C PHE A 499 -34.85 -2.53 -14.90
N THR A 500 -35.88 -1.71 -15.09
CA THR A 500 -36.54 -1.53 -16.38
C THR A 500 -35.92 -0.35 -17.09
N LYS A 501 -35.85 -0.41 -18.44
CA LYS A 501 -35.26 0.63 -19.29
C LYS A 501 -36.33 1.26 -20.15
N ASP A 502 -36.44 2.61 -20.11
CA ASP A 502 -37.28 3.41 -20.98
C ASP A 502 -36.44 4.54 -21.59
N GLY A 503 -36.22 4.48 -22.89
CA GLY A 503 -35.24 5.35 -23.56
C GLY A 503 -33.86 5.20 -22.93
N ASP A 504 -33.30 6.28 -22.42
CA ASP A 504 -32.01 6.31 -21.70
C ASP A 504 -32.17 6.24 -20.16
N THR A 505 -33.41 6.09 -19.68
CA THR A 505 -33.72 6.06 -18.24
C THR A 505 -33.79 4.62 -17.75
N TYR A 506 -33.18 4.36 -16.60
CA TYR A 506 -33.25 3.11 -15.87
C TYR A 506 -34.07 3.30 -14.59
N ASN A 507 -35.16 2.54 -14.44
CA ASN A 507 -36.04 2.59 -13.28
C ASN A 507 -35.86 1.31 -12.48
N ALA A 508 -35.63 1.42 -11.18
CA ALA A 508 -35.52 0.26 -10.31
C ALA A 508 -36.83 -0.55 -10.35
N VAL A 509 -36.71 -1.86 -10.46
CA VAL A 509 -37.87 -2.76 -10.30
C VAL A 509 -38.28 -2.70 -8.84
N GLU A 510 -39.59 -2.50 -8.56
CA GLU A 510 -40.12 -2.53 -7.20
C GLU A 510 -39.74 -3.85 -6.52
N GLU A 511 -39.36 -3.79 -5.24
CA GLU A 511 -38.85 -4.92 -4.44
C GLU A 511 -37.44 -5.41 -4.86
N LEU A 512 -36.44 -4.53 -4.71
CA LEU A 512 -35.05 -4.96 -4.67
C LEU A 512 -34.81 -5.70 -3.33
N LYS A 513 -34.83 -7.03 -3.33
CA LYS A 513 -34.66 -7.81 -2.10
C LYS A 513 -33.24 -7.72 -1.52
N ASN A 514 -32.23 -7.53 -2.37
CA ASN A 514 -30.83 -7.44 -1.98
C ASN A 514 -30.11 -6.28 -2.71
N PRO A 515 -30.60 -5.03 -2.56
CA PRO A 515 -30.02 -3.90 -3.29
C PRO A 515 -28.63 -3.49 -2.75
N HIS A 516 -28.29 -3.97 -1.58
CA HIS A 516 -27.05 -3.66 -0.88
C HIS A 516 -26.39 -4.94 -0.40
N SER A 517 -25.43 -5.36 -1.14
CA SER A 517 -24.32 -6.01 -0.46
C SER A 517 -23.34 -4.94 0.00
N SER A 518 -22.44 -5.26 0.89
CA SER A 518 -21.23 -4.46 1.17
C SER A 518 -20.36 -4.32 -0.09
N GLY A 519 -20.93 -4.49 -1.28
CA GLY A 519 -20.25 -4.56 -2.56
C GLY A 519 -19.67 -5.94 -2.86
N MET A 520 -19.86 -6.92 -1.99
CA MET A 520 -19.29 -8.25 -2.17
C MET A 520 -20.34 -9.34 -1.96
N TYR A 521 -20.42 -10.26 -2.92
CA TYR A 521 -21.20 -11.49 -2.85
C TYR A 521 -20.23 -12.67 -2.75
N THR A 522 -20.52 -13.61 -1.84
CA THR A 522 -19.75 -14.86 -1.76
C THR A 522 -20.47 -15.94 -2.54
N LEU A 523 -19.75 -16.67 -3.36
CA LEU A 523 -20.28 -17.75 -4.20
C LEU A 523 -19.73 -19.09 -3.73
N VAL A 524 -20.61 -20.08 -3.59
CA VAL A 524 -20.27 -21.48 -3.28
C VAL A 524 -20.81 -22.36 -4.40
N LYS A 525 -19.93 -23.15 -5.01
CA LYS A 525 -20.29 -24.10 -6.08
C LYS A 525 -21.15 -25.23 -5.50
N LYS A 526 -22.22 -25.61 -6.18
CA LYS A 526 -23.08 -26.75 -5.83
C LYS A 526 -22.49 -28.08 -6.26
#